data_aab2fdc68d3b72d353803d303c0e5280
#
_entry.id   aab2fdc68d3b72d353803d303c0e5280
#
_cell.length_a   1.000
_cell.length_b   1.000
_cell.length_c   1.000
_cell.angle_alpha   90.00
_cell.angle_beta   90.00
_cell.angle_gamma   90.00
#
_symmetry.space_group_name_H-M   'P 1'
#
loop_
_entity.id
_entity.type
_entity.pdbx_description
1 polymer ?
#
loop_
_entity_poly.entity_id
_entity_poly.type
_entity_poly.pdbx_seq_one_letter_code
_entity_poly.pdbx_strand_id
1 'polypeptide(L)' 'MEQIILKTDLSCLHCVKKVETVLKREKGIVNYSIDLEHPNKLVTISSEGANIDAVIANFKKVGYHAEKV' A
#
# COMPACT_ATOMS: atom_id res chain seq x y z
N MET A 1 -15.86 -2.65 6.74
CA MET A 1 -14.49 -2.60 6.19
C MET A 1 -14.50 -2.15 4.75
N GLU A 2 -13.61 -1.26 4.41
CA GLU A 2 -13.44 -0.82 3.02
C GLU A 2 -12.24 -1.53 2.42
N GLN A 3 -12.37 -1.91 1.16
CA GLN A 3 -11.27 -2.50 0.42
C GLN A 3 -10.82 -1.51 -0.65
N ILE A 4 -9.54 -1.19 -0.64
CA ILE A 4 -8.97 -0.19 -1.54
C ILE A 4 -7.80 -0.83 -2.26
N ILE A 5 -7.75 -0.65 -3.57
CA ILE A 5 -6.70 -1.18 -4.40
C ILE A 5 -5.82 -0.01 -4.86
N LEU A 6 -4.53 -0.12 -4.60
CA LEU A 6 -3.56 0.89 -5.02
C LEU A 6 -2.67 0.33 -6.11
N LYS A 7 -2.44 1.13 -7.13
CA LYS A 7 -1.48 0.85 -8.18
C LYS A 7 -0.14 1.45 -7.77
N THR A 8 0.90 0.63 -7.74
CA THR A 8 2.22 1.06 -7.29
C THR A 8 3.30 0.74 -8.31
N ASP A 9 4.51 1.23 -8.04
CA ASP A 9 5.69 0.95 -8.86
C ASP A 9 6.70 0.05 -8.14
N LEU A 10 6.23 -0.74 -7.20
CA LEU A 10 7.10 -1.66 -6.46
C LEU A 10 7.73 -2.68 -7.41
N SER A 11 9.04 -2.81 -7.36
CA SER A 11 9.76 -3.66 -8.30
C SER A 11 10.65 -4.72 -7.63
N CYS A 12 10.78 -4.71 -6.31
CA CYS A 12 11.65 -5.66 -5.62
C CYS A 12 11.13 -5.99 -4.22
N LEU A 13 11.67 -7.06 -3.63
CA LEU A 13 11.27 -7.52 -2.30
C LEU A 13 11.63 -6.52 -1.20
N HIS A 14 12.73 -5.80 -1.35
CA HIS A 14 13.12 -4.77 -0.38
C HIS A 14 12.08 -3.65 -0.34
N CYS A 15 11.56 -3.27 -1.49
CA CYS A 15 10.51 -2.28 -1.59
C CYS A 15 9.25 -2.76 -0.88
N VAL A 16 8.90 -4.01 -1.08
CA VAL A 16 7.73 -4.62 -0.41
C VAL A 16 7.87 -4.54 1.11
N LYS A 17 9.04 -4.88 1.63
CA LYS A 17 9.27 -4.83 3.09
C LYS A 17 9.10 -3.42 3.65
N LYS A 18 9.59 -2.41 2.96
CA LYS A 18 9.43 -1.02 3.38
C LYS A 18 7.96 -0.61 3.39
N VAL A 19 7.23 -0.98 2.35
CA VAL A 19 5.81 -0.69 2.24
C VAL A 19 5.02 -1.44 3.32
N GLU A 20 5.35 -2.69 3.59
CA GLU A 20 4.71 -3.44 4.66
C GLU A 20 4.89 -2.75 6.01
N THR A 21 6.08 -2.23 6.29
CA THR A 21 6.33 -1.50 7.52
C THR A 21 5.43 -0.27 7.62
N VAL A 22 5.26 0.45 6.53
CA VAL A 22 4.37 1.61 6.48
C VAL A 22 2.93 1.19 6.77
N LEU A 23 2.47 0.12 6.12
CA LEU A 23 1.10 -0.38 6.28
C LEU A 23 0.85 -0.85 7.71
N LYS A 24 1.80 -1.52 8.33
CA LYS A 24 1.66 -2.00 9.71
C LYS A 24 1.58 -0.87 10.72
N ARG A 25 2.21 0.27 10.43
CA ARG A 25 2.18 1.43 11.32
C ARG A 25 0.88 2.22 11.21
N GLU A 26 0.17 2.10 10.11
CA GLU A 26 -1.04 2.87 9.90
C GLU A 26 -2.20 2.26 10.67
N LYS A 27 -2.81 3.07 11.54
CA LYS A 27 -3.99 2.64 12.27
C LYS A 27 -5.19 2.59 11.33
N GLY A 28 -6.04 1.60 11.52
CA GLY A 28 -7.22 1.43 10.70
C GLY A 28 -7.04 0.44 9.55
N ILE A 29 -5.83 0.02 9.25
CA ILE A 29 -5.60 -1.04 8.26
C ILE A 29 -5.76 -2.38 8.96
N VAL A 30 -6.77 -3.14 8.53
CA VAL A 30 -7.07 -4.45 9.10
C VAL A 30 -6.21 -5.51 8.45
N ASN A 31 -6.05 -5.43 7.14
CA ASN A 31 -5.29 -6.41 6.37
C ASN A 31 -4.80 -5.78 5.08
N TYR A 32 -3.81 -6.41 4.47
CA TYR A 32 -3.32 -5.95 3.18
C TYR A 32 -2.77 -7.14 2.39
N SER A 33 -2.71 -6.99 1.07
CA SER A 33 -2.15 -8.00 0.18
C SER A 33 -1.40 -7.28 -0.95
N ILE A 34 -0.22 -7.76 -1.28
CA ILE A 34 0.61 -7.16 -2.33
C ILE A 34 0.76 -8.16 -3.45
N ASP A 35 0.34 -7.77 -4.66
CA ASP A 35 0.41 -8.61 -5.84
C ASP A 35 1.51 -8.07 -6.76
N LEU A 36 2.68 -8.68 -6.72
CA LEU A 36 3.83 -8.29 -7.54
C LEU A 36 3.79 -8.92 -8.93
N GLU A 37 2.98 -9.95 -9.13
CA GLU A 37 2.85 -10.60 -10.43
C GLU A 37 2.04 -9.76 -11.41
N HIS A 38 1.19 -8.88 -10.88
CA HIS A 38 0.41 -7.99 -11.72
C HIS A 38 1.31 -6.92 -12.35
N PRO A 39 1.11 -6.57 -13.63
CA PRO A 39 1.92 -5.53 -14.29
C PRO A 39 1.94 -4.21 -13.55
N ASN A 40 0.86 -3.86 -12.87
CA ASN A 40 0.72 -2.62 -12.11
C ASN A 40 1.14 -2.73 -10.65
N LYS A 41 1.60 -3.90 -10.22
CA LYS A 41 2.02 -4.13 -8.82
C LYS A 41 0.97 -3.64 -7.83
N LEU A 42 -0.19 -4.29 -7.83
CA LEU A 42 -1.33 -3.86 -7.04
C LEU A 42 -1.16 -4.17 -5.55
N VAL A 43 -1.55 -3.23 -4.72
CA VAL A 43 -1.63 -3.41 -3.28
C VAL A 43 -3.09 -3.27 -2.87
N THR A 44 -3.65 -4.35 -2.33
CA THR A 44 -5.03 -4.36 -1.85
C THR A 44 -5.02 -4.15 -0.34
N ILE A 45 -5.74 -3.14 0.12
CA ILE A 45 -5.79 -2.78 1.53
C ILE A 45 -7.21 -2.91 2.03
N SER A 46 -7.41 -3.69 3.09
CA SER A 46 -8.67 -3.73 3.81
C SER A 46 -8.56 -2.81 5.01
N SER A 47 -9.40 -1.79 5.07
CA SER A 47 -9.30 -0.76 6.10
C SER A 47 -10.62 -0.53 6.79
N GLU A 48 -10.52 -0.04 8.03
CA GLU A 48 -11.68 0.38 8.82
C GLU A 48 -11.32 1.73 9.43
N GLY A 49 -11.66 2.80 8.70
CA GLY A 49 -11.38 4.16 9.13
C GLY A 49 -9.96 4.63 8.84
N ALA A 50 -9.18 3.91 8.04
CA ALA A 50 -7.83 4.35 7.69
C ALA A 50 -7.86 5.53 6.72
N ASN A 51 -6.91 6.45 6.89
CA ASN A 51 -6.74 7.56 5.96
C ASN A 51 -5.84 7.12 4.80
N ILE A 52 -6.45 6.85 3.66
CA ILE A 52 -5.71 6.34 2.50
C ILE A 52 -4.80 7.41 1.92
N ASP A 53 -5.16 8.67 1.99
CA ASP A 53 -4.28 9.73 1.55
C ASP A 53 -2.98 9.77 2.36
N ALA A 54 -3.06 9.50 3.66
CA ALA A 54 -1.88 9.39 4.51
C ALA A 54 -1.01 8.19 4.12
N VAL A 55 -1.65 7.07 3.77
CA VAL A 55 -0.93 5.87 3.28
C VAL A 55 -0.17 6.19 2.01
N ILE A 56 -0.82 6.86 1.05
CA ILE A 56 -0.18 7.26 -0.20
C ILE A 56 0.98 8.22 0.06
N ALA A 57 0.80 9.17 0.97
CA ALA A 57 1.87 10.10 1.34
C ALA A 57 3.06 9.36 1.95
N ASN A 58 2.82 8.35 2.79
CA ASN A 58 3.87 7.55 3.38
C ASN A 58 4.62 6.73 2.33
N PHE A 59 3.93 6.23 1.31
CA PHE A 59 4.57 5.56 0.19
C PHE A 59 5.53 6.49 -0.52
N LYS A 60 5.13 7.74 -0.74
CA LYS A 60 5.99 8.74 -1.36
C LYS A 60 7.22 9.04 -0.51
N LYS A 61 7.07 9.06 0.82
CA LYS A 61 8.19 9.32 1.72
C LYS A 61 9.27 8.25 1.62
N VAL A 62 8.90 7.01 1.34
CA VAL A 62 9.88 5.93 1.16
C VAL A 62 10.31 5.78 -0.31
N GLY A 63 9.87 6.68 -1.19
CA GLY A 63 10.34 6.74 -2.57
C GLY A 63 9.49 5.99 -3.58
N TYR A 64 8.24 5.66 -3.27
CA TYR A 64 7.38 4.92 -4.17
C TYR A 64 6.13 5.71 -4.52
N HIS A 65 5.57 5.40 -5.69
CA HIS A 65 4.30 5.97 -6.10
C HIS A 65 3.17 5.02 -5.76
N ALA A 66 2.03 5.57 -5.34
CA ALA A 66 0.82 4.81 -5.11
C ALA A 66 -0.37 5.66 -5.56
N GLU A 67 -1.28 5.03 -6.28
CA GLU A 67 -2.49 5.69 -6.78
C GLU A 67 -3.67 4.77 -6.57
N LYS A 68 -4.82 5.35 -6.23
CA LYS A 68 -6.07 4.59 -6.17
C LYS A 68 -6.46 4.11 -7.57
N VAL A 69 -6.85 2.88 -7.65
CA VAL A 69 -7.34 2.30 -8.90
C VAL A 69 -8.83 2.61 -9.06
#